data_dcb6ffd4f9355a272b2cf7d1648a9480
#
_entry.id   dcb6ffd4f9355a272b2cf7d1648a9480
#
_cell.length_a   1.000
_cell.length_b   1.000
_cell.length_c   1.000
_cell.angle_alpha   90.00
_cell.angle_beta   90.00
_cell.angle_gamma   90.00
#
_symmetry.space_group_name_H-M   'P 1'
#
loop_
_entity.id
_entity.type
_entity.pdbx_description
1 polymer ?
#
loop_
_entity_poly.entity_id
_entity_poly.type
_entity_poly.pdbx_seq_one_letter_code
_entity_poly.pdbx_strand_id
1 'polypeptide(L)'
;AAAAAEARGWHLFTDIGGRQCWASGDEAGWHKSFYRPDEQISLAWELDGEGWLWSYYEEIASEWAEGGGHPIVLTAEVEGASASSIYSSVLLADFPTKAQAYATARCRAFLKAKAKGTSDD
;
A
#
# COMPACT_ATOMS: atom_id res chain seq x y z
N ALA A 1 -0.82 -8.01 -2.58
CA ALA A 1 -2.26 -8.10 -2.30
C ALA A 1 -2.55 -9.00 -1.10
N ALA A 2 -2.01 -10.20 -1.07
CA ALA A 2 -2.21 -11.10 0.07
C ALA A 2 -1.69 -10.50 1.38
N ALA A 3 -0.52 -9.89 1.36
CA ALA A 3 0.06 -9.28 2.56
C ALA A 3 -0.81 -8.15 3.11
N ALA A 4 -1.41 -7.33 2.23
CA ALA A 4 -2.29 -6.25 2.66
C ALA A 4 -3.57 -6.79 3.28
N ALA A 5 -4.17 -7.83 2.70
CA ALA A 5 -5.37 -8.45 3.24
C ALA A 5 -5.09 -9.08 4.61
N GLU A 6 -3.99 -9.81 4.74
CA GLU A 6 -3.58 -10.43 6.00
C GLU A 6 -3.30 -9.37 7.08
N ALA A 7 -2.65 -8.27 6.71
CA ALA A 7 -2.37 -7.17 7.64
C ALA A 7 -3.65 -6.50 8.15
N ARG A 8 -4.75 -6.57 7.37
CA ARG A 8 -6.06 -6.06 7.78
C ARG A 8 -6.85 -7.07 8.61
N GLY A 9 -6.28 -8.25 8.87
CA GLY A 9 -6.96 -9.29 9.63
C GLY A 9 -7.97 -10.10 8.81
N TRP A 10 -7.91 -9.98 7.49
CA TRP A 10 -8.79 -10.76 6.61
C TRP A 10 -8.26 -12.18 6.47
N HIS A 11 -9.16 -13.11 6.22
CA HIS A 11 -8.79 -14.50 6.00
C HIS A 11 -9.26 -14.98 4.63
N LEU A 12 -8.57 -15.97 4.11
CA LEU A 12 -8.89 -16.55 2.81
C LEU A 12 -9.87 -17.71 3.02
N PHE A 13 -10.92 -17.76 2.20
CA PHE A 13 -11.86 -18.86 2.22
C PHE A 13 -12.21 -19.29 0.79
N THR A 14 -12.73 -20.51 0.66
CA THR A 14 -13.18 -21.04 -0.63
C THR A 14 -14.70 -20.98 -0.67
N ASP A 15 -15.26 -20.33 -1.71
CA ASP A 15 -16.70 -20.22 -1.87
C ASP A 15 -17.30 -21.52 -2.44
N ILE A 16 -18.63 -21.52 -2.64
CA ILE A 16 -19.35 -22.70 -3.13
C ILE A 16 -18.88 -23.08 -4.53
N GLY A 17 -18.43 -22.12 -5.32
CA GLY A 17 -17.92 -22.37 -6.67
C GLY A 17 -16.47 -22.79 -6.74
N GLY A 18 -15.81 -22.98 -5.58
CA GLY A 18 -14.41 -23.34 -5.54
C GLY A 18 -13.44 -22.18 -5.71
N ARG A 19 -13.92 -20.93 -5.66
CA ARG A 19 -13.10 -19.74 -5.80
C ARG A 19 -12.57 -19.28 -4.45
N GLN A 20 -11.33 -18.79 -4.45
CA GLN A 20 -10.74 -18.26 -3.23
C GLN A 20 -11.04 -16.77 -3.10
N CYS A 21 -11.56 -16.38 -1.94
CA CYS A 21 -11.96 -15.01 -1.65
C CYS A 21 -11.45 -14.59 -0.28
N TRP A 22 -11.21 -13.28 -0.14
CA TRP A 22 -10.85 -12.68 1.14
C TRP A 22 -12.13 -12.27 1.87
N ALA A 23 -12.19 -12.52 3.17
CA ALA A 23 -13.32 -12.13 4.00
C ALA A 23 -12.86 -11.27 5.17
N SER A 24 -13.63 -10.24 5.48
CA SER A 24 -13.42 -9.39 6.64
C SER A 24 -14.55 -9.65 7.64
N GLY A 25 -14.28 -10.46 8.66
CA GLY A 25 -15.31 -10.80 9.64
C GLY A 25 -16.45 -11.57 9.00
N ASP A 26 -17.67 -11.07 9.14
CA ASP A 26 -18.90 -11.72 8.65
C ASP A 26 -19.28 -11.31 7.22
N GLU A 27 -18.56 -10.39 6.62
CA GLU A 27 -18.90 -9.90 5.29
C GLU A 27 -18.17 -10.67 4.21
N ALA A 28 -18.87 -10.92 3.09
CA ALA A 28 -18.26 -11.49 1.91
C ALA A 28 -17.18 -10.53 1.39
N GLY A 29 -16.00 -11.05 1.21
CA GLY A 29 -14.87 -10.25 0.80
C GLY A 29 -14.65 -10.23 -0.70
N TRP A 30 -13.47 -9.87 -1.07
CA TRP A 30 -13.06 -9.72 -2.45
C TRP A 30 -12.58 -11.07 -3.00
N HIS A 31 -12.89 -11.34 -4.25
CA HIS A 31 -12.26 -12.44 -4.97
C HIS A 31 -10.74 -12.20 -4.94
N LYS A 32 -9.96 -13.24 -4.69
CA LYS A 32 -8.51 -13.15 -4.52
C LYS A 32 -7.82 -12.40 -5.66
N SER A 33 -8.25 -12.62 -6.91
CA SER A 33 -7.64 -11.99 -8.07
C SER A 33 -8.06 -10.52 -8.27
N PHE A 34 -9.09 -10.04 -7.56
CA PHE A 34 -9.58 -8.67 -7.69
C PHE A 34 -9.11 -7.74 -6.57
N TYR A 35 -8.63 -8.30 -5.48
CA TYR A 35 -8.12 -7.47 -4.38
C TYR A 35 -6.66 -7.11 -4.63
N ARG A 36 -6.43 -6.00 -5.31
CA ARG A 36 -5.10 -5.53 -5.71
C ARG A 36 -4.89 -4.08 -5.26
N PRO A 37 -4.72 -3.83 -3.94
CA PRO A 37 -4.54 -2.46 -3.46
C PRO A 37 -3.23 -1.83 -3.92
N ASP A 38 -2.25 -2.64 -4.35
CA ASP A 38 -1.00 -2.16 -4.93
C ASP A 38 -1.18 -1.64 -6.36
N GLU A 39 -2.31 -1.95 -7.01
CA GLU A 39 -2.60 -1.53 -8.38
C GLU A 39 -3.83 -0.62 -8.47
N GLN A 40 -4.74 -0.71 -7.52
CA GLN A 40 -6.01 0.02 -7.54
C GLN A 40 -6.05 1.05 -6.42
N ILE A 41 -5.98 2.32 -6.79
CA ILE A 41 -5.88 3.41 -5.81
C ILE A 41 -7.10 3.48 -4.87
N SER A 42 -8.29 3.10 -5.35
CA SER A 42 -9.47 3.07 -4.50
C SER A 42 -9.34 2.07 -3.36
N LEU A 43 -8.71 0.92 -3.62
CA LEU A 43 -8.45 -0.08 -2.60
C LEU A 43 -7.26 0.32 -1.70
N ALA A 44 -6.28 1.01 -2.28
CA ALA A 44 -5.14 1.50 -1.51
C ALA A 44 -5.57 2.53 -0.46
N TRP A 45 -6.54 3.39 -0.79
CA TRP A 45 -7.05 4.40 0.14
C TRP A 45 -7.75 3.79 1.36
N GLU A 46 -8.20 2.55 1.28
CA GLU A 46 -8.79 1.85 2.41
C GLU A 46 -7.74 1.31 3.39
N LEU A 47 -6.47 1.29 2.98
CA LEU A 47 -5.37 0.87 3.85
C LEU A 47 -5.03 2.00 4.80
N ASP A 48 -5.47 1.88 6.05
CA ASP A 48 -5.35 2.96 7.03
C ASP A 48 -5.29 2.38 8.44
N GLY A 49 -5.02 3.23 9.40
CA GLY A 49 -5.02 2.90 10.81
C GLY A 49 -5.62 4.04 11.62
N GLU A 50 -6.06 3.73 12.83
CA GLU A 50 -6.67 4.72 13.69
C GLU A 50 -5.67 5.82 14.07
N GLY A 51 -6.03 7.06 13.81
CA GLY A 51 -5.19 8.20 14.14
C GLY A 51 -4.01 8.43 13.20
N TRP A 52 -3.92 7.68 12.11
CA TRP A 52 -2.85 7.86 11.15
C TRP A 52 -3.13 9.05 10.24
N LEU A 53 -2.08 9.82 9.96
CA LEU A 53 -2.11 10.96 9.05
C LEU A 53 -1.23 10.66 7.85
N TRP A 54 -1.81 10.69 6.67
CA TRP A 54 -1.09 10.39 5.43
C TRP A 54 -0.73 11.67 4.69
N SER A 55 0.44 11.65 4.06
CA SER A 55 0.87 12.70 3.16
C SER A 55 1.60 12.09 1.97
N TYR A 56 1.56 12.80 0.83
CA TYR A 56 2.18 12.33 -0.41
C TYR A 56 2.93 13.48 -1.04
N TYR A 57 4.11 13.19 -1.56
CA TYR A 57 4.87 14.21 -2.27
C TYR A 57 5.71 13.60 -3.38
N GLU A 58 5.97 14.41 -4.39
CA GLU A 58 6.78 14.04 -5.54
C GLU A 58 8.04 14.90 -5.53
N GLU A 59 9.19 14.25 -5.75
CA GLU A 59 10.48 14.94 -5.77
C GLU A 59 11.28 14.49 -6.97
N ILE A 60 12.11 15.38 -7.48
CA ILE A 60 13.07 15.03 -8.50
C ILE A 60 14.28 14.42 -7.82
N ALA A 61 14.61 13.20 -8.19
CA ALA A 61 15.78 12.50 -7.63
C ALA A 61 17.03 13.02 -8.34
N SER A 62 17.66 14.04 -7.78
CA SER A 62 18.85 14.69 -8.38
C SER A 62 20.03 13.73 -8.54
N GLU A 63 20.16 12.77 -7.65
CA GLU A 63 21.23 11.77 -7.68
C GLU A 63 21.10 10.77 -8.85
N TRP A 64 19.93 10.74 -9.49
CA TRP A 64 19.65 9.86 -10.63
C TRP A 64 19.55 10.62 -11.93
N ALA A 65 19.95 11.87 -11.92
CA ALA A 65 19.87 12.74 -13.09
C ALA A 65 20.98 12.48 -14.13
N GLU A 66 21.89 11.57 -13.84
CA GLU A 66 22.92 11.16 -14.78
C GLU A 66 22.28 10.46 -15.98
N GLY A 67 22.57 10.94 -17.17
CA GLY A 67 22.00 10.37 -18.39
C GLY A 67 20.85 11.18 -18.99
N GLY A 68 20.59 12.38 -18.48
CA GLY A 68 19.65 13.33 -19.10
C GLY A 68 18.18 13.18 -18.71
N GLY A 69 17.87 12.32 -17.74
CA GLY A 69 16.52 12.19 -17.19
C GLY A 69 16.41 12.86 -15.84
N HIS A 70 15.18 13.28 -15.49
CA HIS A 70 14.88 13.79 -14.16
C HIS A 70 13.81 12.87 -13.55
N PRO A 71 14.22 11.69 -13.01
CA PRO A 71 13.25 10.76 -12.47
C PRO A 71 12.50 11.37 -11.29
N ILE A 72 11.20 11.15 -11.28
CA ILE A 72 10.35 11.62 -10.20
C ILE A 72 10.13 10.47 -9.21
N VAL A 73 10.45 10.75 -7.95
CA VAL A 73 10.21 9.82 -6.84
C VAL A 73 8.93 10.24 -6.15
N LEU A 74 8.02 9.30 -6.03
CA LEU A 74 6.77 9.50 -5.29
C LEU A 74 6.90 8.85 -3.92
N THR A 75 6.63 9.62 -2.86
CA THR A 75 6.70 9.12 -1.49
C THR A 75 5.34 9.19 -0.83
N ALA A 76 4.93 8.10 -0.20
CA ALA A 76 3.80 8.05 0.72
C ALA A 76 4.36 8.00 2.14
N GLU A 77 3.89 8.88 2.98
CA GLU A 77 4.35 8.99 4.37
C GLU A 77 3.17 8.93 5.31
N VAL A 78 3.33 8.21 6.41
CA VAL A 78 2.30 8.11 7.44
C VAL A 78 2.87 8.47 8.79
N GLU A 79 2.15 9.32 9.52
CA GLU A 79 2.47 9.72 10.90
C GLU A 79 1.41 9.15 11.84
N GLY A 80 1.82 8.90 13.07
CA GLY A 80 0.92 8.38 14.09
C GLY A 80 0.90 6.86 14.21
N ALA A 81 1.55 6.15 13.29
CA ALA A 81 1.64 4.70 13.33
C ALA A 81 2.75 4.21 14.25
N SER A 82 3.75 5.05 14.50
CA SER A 82 4.85 4.76 15.42
C SER A 82 5.46 6.05 15.94
N ALA A 83 6.51 5.96 16.73
CA ALA A 83 7.20 7.12 17.28
C ALA A 83 7.84 8.00 16.21
N SER A 84 8.16 7.44 15.05
CA SER A 84 8.70 8.18 13.91
C SER A 84 7.85 7.95 12.67
N SER A 85 7.93 8.89 11.73
CA SER A 85 7.21 8.76 10.47
C SER A 85 7.67 7.53 9.69
N ILE A 86 6.73 6.88 9.02
CA ILE A 86 7.00 5.73 8.18
C ILE A 86 6.68 6.11 6.75
N TYR A 87 7.56 5.79 5.83
CA TYR A 87 7.39 6.18 4.44
C TYR A 87 7.86 5.08 3.49
N SER A 88 7.35 5.16 2.27
CA SER A 88 7.80 4.31 1.18
C SER A 88 7.85 5.14 -0.10
N SER A 89 8.92 4.98 -0.86
CA SER A 89 9.14 5.73 -2.09
C SER A 89 9.19 4.79 -3.29
N VAL A 90 8.65 5.24 -4.42
CA VAL A 90 8.69 4.51 -5.68
C VAL A 90 9.07 5.46 -6.81
N LEU A 91 9.65 4.93 -7.87
CA LEU A 91 9.91 5.69 -9.08
C LEU A 91 8.64 5.75 -9.92
N LEU A 92 8.21 6.95 -10.26
CA LEU A 92 6.99 7.13 -11.05
C LEU A 92 7.08 6.44 -12.41
N ALA A 93 8.27 6.42 -13.00
CA ALA A 93 8.49 5.81 -14.32
C ALA A 93 8.36 4.29 -14.32
N ASP A 94 8.41 3.64 -13.16
CA ASP A 94 8.27 2.17 -13.06
C ASP A 94 6.82 1.69 -13.19
N PHE A 95 5.87 2.62 -13.30
CA PHE A 95 4.45 2.29 -13.31
C PHE A 95 3.77 2.81 -14.57
N PRO A 96 2.79 2.05 -15.12
CA PRO A 96 2.05 2.50 -16.30
C PRO A 96 1.22 3.75 -16.05
N THR A 97 0.75 3.97 -14.83
CA THR A 97 -0.06 5.13 -14.47
C THR A 97 0.41 5.70 -13.14
N LYS A 98 0.15 6.99 -12.96
CA LYS A 98 0.43 7.67 -11.69
C LYS A 98 -0.40 7.08 -10.55
N ALA A 99 -1.64 6.69 -10.83
CA ALA A 99 -2.52 6.08 -9.84
C ALA A 99 -1.94 4.77 -9.29
N GLN A 100 -1.34 3.94 -10.15
CA GLN A 100 -0.68 2.72 -9.69
C GLN A 100 0.54 3.00 -8.83
N ALA A 101 1.30 4.04 -9.16
CA ALA A 101 2.45 4.45 -8.35
C ALA A 101 2.01 4.85 -6.94
N TYR A 102 0.96 5.67 -6.84
CA TYR A 102 0.38 6.05 -5.55
C TYR A 102 -0.13 4.84 -4.77
N ALA A 103 -0.84 3.95 -5.44
CA ALA A 103 -1.37 2.74 -4.80
C ALA A 103 -0.25 1.87 -4.23
N THR A 104 0.81 1.68 -4.99
CA THR A 104 1.96 0.88 -4.56
C THR A 104 2.68 1.54 -3.37
N ALA A 105 2.93 2.83 -3.44
CA ALA A 105 3.59 3.55 -2.35
C ALA A 105 2.79 3.47 -1.05
N ARG A 106 1.48 3.70 -1.14
CA ARG A 106 0.58 3.60 0.01
C ARG A 106 0.56 2.19 0.59
N CYS A 107 0.44 1.18 -0.26
CA CYS A 107 0.39 -0.21 0.17
C CYS A 107 1.68 -0.60 0.92
N ARG A 108 2.83 -0.23 0.37
CA ARG A 108 4.12 -0.52 1.00
C ARG A 108 4.30 0.20 2.33
N ALA A 109 3.92 1.48 2.40
CA ALA A 109 3.98 2.24 3.64
C ALA A 109 3.05 1.67 4.70
N PHE A 110 1.84 1.26 4.30
CA PHE A 110 0.89 0.60 5.20
C PHE A 110 1.47 -0.68 5.80
N LEU A 111 2.08 -1.53 4.97
CA LEU A 111 2.68 -2.78 5.43
C LEU A 111 3.84 -2.52 6.40
N LYS A 112 4.68 -1.52 6.10
CA LYS A 112 5.76 -1.13 7.01
C LYS A 112 5.22 -0.64 8.35
N ALA A 113 4.17 0.16 8.33
CA ALA A 113 3.56 0.70 9.52
C ALA A 113 2.95 -0.40 10.39
N LYS A 114 2.28 -1.37 9.77
CA LYS A 114 1.71 -2.51 10.48
C LYS A 114 2.78 -3.39 11.10
N ALA A 115 3.84 -3.66 10.35
CA ALA A 115 4.94 -4.48 10.84
C ALA A 115 5.64 -3.79 12.04
N LYS A 116 5.84 -2.48 11.95
CA LYS A 116 6.50 -1.73 13.01
C LYS A 116 5.62 -1.60 14.26
N GLY A 117 4.30 -1.44 14.06
CA GLY A 117 3.34 -1.41 15.16
C GLY A 117 3.27 -2.71 15.94
N THR A 118 3.52 -3.85 15.29
CA THR A 118 3.54 -5.15 15.96
C THR A 118 4.88 -5.49 16.60
N SER A 119 5.96 -4.85 16.16
CA SER A 119 7.30 -5.14 16.66
C SER A 119 7.75 -4.23 17.83
N ASP A 120 6.95 -3.23 18.17
CA ASP A 120 7.25 -2.25 19.22
C ASP A 120 6.82 -2.68 20.61
N ASP A 121 6.59 -3.92 20.82
CA ASP A 121 6.19 -4.44 22.13
C ASP A 121 7.37 -4.66 23.07
#